data_031a218699be6f5bc3b01a1d17a24ae9
#
_entry.id   031a218699be6f5bc3b01a1d17a24ae9
#
_cell.length_a   1.000
_cell.length_b   1.000
_cell.length_c   1.000
_cell.angle_alpha   90.00
_cell.angle_beta   90.00
_cell.angle_gamma   90.00
#
_symmetry.space_group_name_H-M   'P 1'
#
loop_
_entity.id
_entity.type
_entity.pdbx_description
1 polymer ?
#
loop_
_entity_poly.entity_id
_entity_poly.type
_entity_poly.pdbx_seq_one_letter_code
_entity_poly.pdbx_strand_id
1 'polypeptide(L)'
;IPMTLMLFLYVLPRYGWRIYAVPMLWVFGAVTVMRSITNILSQRFTLAIYVQLVGLLTQFLVVLLNRLILQEKPPRHTLTAIVLSTSGALLMMSQGLGTNGLALALTASDWLGIGLAFGSSLFLALYMILVRRTAQQQIPGEAVLVFQTVLIQISALAISLSIGENWGQWLTLDRTGWAVFAAYVILVVIGANGLQIASIRHLGAPLVSSLMGWRLVSTLSAGMLLLGEHLTSPWQALGMVIVLATVTWYLNSQQR
;
A
#
# COMPACT_ATOMS: atom_id res chain seq x y z
N ILE A 1 6.56 -17.12 8.86
CA ILE A 1 7.73 -18.00 9.11
C ILE A 1 8.99 -17.43 8.43
N PRO A 2 9.08 -17.15 7.09
CA PRO A 2 10.33 -16.70 6.48
C PRO A 2 10.89 -15.41 7.09
N MET A 3 10.03 -14.45 7.41
CA MET A 3 10.42 -13.18 8.02
C MET A 3 10.86 -13.33 9.47
N THR A 4 10.27 -14.27 10.21
CA THR A 4 10.72 -14.59 11.57
C THR A 4 12.10 -15.21 11.54
N LEU A 5 12.37 -16.10 10.58
CA LEU A 5 13.71 -16.62 10.33
C LEU A 5 14.71 -15.52 9.96
N MET A 6 14.32 -14.60 9.08
CA MET A 6 15.14 -13.45 8.70
C MET A 6 15.43 -12.53 9.89
N LEU A 7 14.49 -12.38 10.82
CA LEU A 7 14.71 -11.68 12.08
C LEU A 7 15.85 -12.32 12.88
N PHE A 8 15.74 -13.63 13.15
CA PHE A 8 16.70 -14.33 14.00
C PHE A 8 18.06 -14.54 13.33
N LEU A 9 18.09 -14.83 12.04
CA LEU A 9 19.32 -15.19 11.33
C LEU A 9 20.12 -13.99 10.81
N TYR A 10 19.46 -12.87 10.52
CA TYR A 10 20.10 -11.72 9.90
C TYR A 10 20.03 -10.45 10.73
N VAL A 11 18.83 -10.04 11.15
CA VAL A 11 18.65 -8.72 11.78
C VAL A 11 19.17 -8.70 13.21
N LEU A 12 18.83 -9.69 14.02
CA LEU A 12 19.25 -9.73 15.42
C LEU A 12 20.77 -9.89 15.61
N PRO A 13 21.48 -10.76 14.88
CA PRO A 13 22.93 -10.84 14.98
C PRO A 13 23.63 -9.55 14.57
N ARG A 14 23.06 -8.81 13.60
CA ARG A 14 23.67 -7.60 13.05
C ARG A 14 23.39 -6.34 13.88
N TYR A 15 22.19 -6.20 14.41
CA TYR A 15 21.74 -4.95 15.06
C TYR A 15 21.40 -5.12 16.54
N GLY A 16 21.27 -6.35 17.02
CA GLY A 16 20.87 -6.67 18.39
C GLY A 16 19.40 -6.37 18.71
N TRP A 17 18.96 -6.79 19.89
CA TRP A 17 17.59 -6.56 20.37
C TRP A 17 17.27 -5.09 20.69
N ARG A 18 18.29 -4.30 21.01
CA ARG A 18 18.11 -2.89 21.42
C ARG A 18 17.43 -2.03 20.36
N ILE A 19 17.55 -2.39 19.08
CA ILE A 19 16.88 -1.64 17.99
C ILE A 19 15.35 -1.66 18.14
N TYR A 20 14.79 -2.74 18.71
CA TYR A 20 13.35 -2.89 18.93
C TYR A 20 12.85 -2.26 20.23
N ALA A 21 13.73 -1.74 21.07
CA ALA A 21 13.37 -0.96 22.25
C ALA A 21 12.95 0.49 21.90
N VAL A 22 13.13 0.93 20.66
CA VAL A 22 12.76 2.28 20.21
C VAL A 22 11.24 2.41 20.14
N PRO A 23 10.60 3.31 20.95
CA PRO A 23 9.13 3.44 21.00
C PRO A 23 8.51 3.75 19.63
N MET A 24 9.24 4.45 18.79
CA MET A 24 8.84 4.81 17.44
C MET A 24 8.50 3.58 16.56
N LEU A 25 9.24 2.47 16.70
CA LEU A 25 8.96 1.23 15.96
C LEU A 25 7.63 0.59 16.40
N TRP A 26 7.28 0.69 17.67
CA TRP A 26 6.00 0.17 18.15
C TRP A 26 4.81 0.99 17.65
N VAL A 27 4.95 2.34 17.62
CA VAL A 27 3.94 3.20 16.98
C VAL A 27 3.80 2.86 15.48
N PHE A 28 4.92 2.72 14.79
CA PHE A 28 4.95 2.29 13.39
C PHE A 28 4.28 0.91 13.20
N GLY A 29 4.59 -0.05 14.06
CA GLY A 29 3.99 -1.38 14.05
C GLY A 29 2.47 -1.34 14.26
N ALA A 30 2.01 -0.60 15.26
CA ALA A 30 0.57 -0.42 15.51
C ALA A 30 -0.16 0.19 14.31
N VAL A 31 0.39 1.25 13.71
CA VAL A 31 -0.15 1.87 12.50
C VAL A 31 -0.21 0.87 11.33
N THR A 32 0.82 0.05 11.18
CA THR A 32 0.88 -0.95 10.10
C THR A 32 -0.16 -2.05 10.28
N VAL A 33 -0.35 -2.54 11.50
CA VAL A 33 -1.37 -3.54 11.83
C VAL A 33 -2.76 -2.96 11.61
N MET A 34 -3.05 -1.76 12.13
CA MET A 34 -4.34 -1.08 11.94
C MET A 34 -4.65 -0.84 10.46
N ARG A 35 -3.65 -0.41 9.67
CA ARG A 35 -3.77 -0.30 8.22
C ARG A 35 -4.19 -1.62 7.58
N SER A 36 -3.54 -2.71 7.95
CA SER A 36 -3.81 -4.03 7.36
C SER A 36 -5.23 -4.51 7.71
N ILE A 37 -5.61 -4.41 8.97
CA ILE A 37 -6.95 -4.81 9.44
C ILE A 37 -8.03 -3.97 8.78
N THR A 38 -7.92 -2.64 8.80
CA THR A 38 -8.92 -1.75 8.20
C THR A 38 -9.04 -1.93 6.70
N ASN A 39 -7.92 -2.21 5.99
CA ASN A 39 -7.94 -2.49 4.55
C ASN A 39 -8.67 -3.79 4.23
N ILE A 40 -8.39 -4.88 4.95
CA ILE A 40 -9.06 -6.17 4.75
C ILE A 40 -10.54 -6.05 5.05
N LEU A 41 -10.89 -5.44 6.17
CA LEU A 41 -12.29 -5.26 6.56
C LEU A 41 -13.05 -4.36 5.58
N SER A 42 -12.44 -3.28 5.07
CA SER A 42 -13.09 -2.42 4.09
C SER A 42 -13.51 -3.19 2.83
N GLN A 43 -12.64 -4.07 2.32
CA GLN A 43 -12.94 -4.91 1.14
C GLN A 43 -14.00 -5.98 1.40
N ARG A 44 -14.24 -6.33 2.66
CA ARG A 44 -15.30 -7.26 3.04
C ARG A 44 -16.68 -6.59 3.09
N PHE A 45 -16.74 -5.31 3.45
CA PHE A 45 -17.99 -4.59 3.67
C PHE A 45 -18.46 -3.77 2.47
N THR A 46 -17.56 -3.47 1.51
CA THR A 46 -17.93 -2.68 0.33
C THR A 46 -17.17 -3.15 -0.92
N LEU A 47 -17.59 -2.64 -2.07
CA LEU A 47 -16.97 -2.98 -3.36
C LEU A 47 -15.53 -2.46 -3.44
N ALA A 48 -14.65 -3.28 -4.03
CA ALA A 48 -13.24 -2.93 -4.20
C ALA A 48 -13.02 -1.58 -4.90
N ILE A 49 -13.93 -1.18 -5.79
CA ILE A 49 -13.85 0.11 -6.49
C ILE A 49 -13.98 1.29 -5.53
N TYR A 50 -14.88 1.23 -4.53
CA TYR A 50 -15.01 2.30 -3.53
C TYR A 50 -13.76 2.37 -2.64
N VAL A 51 -13.20 1.22 -2.27
CA VAL A 51 -11.94 1.17 -1.50
C VAL A 51 -10.80 1.82 -2.29
N GLN A 52 -10.70 1.54 -3.59
CA GLN A 52 -9.67 2.15 -4.46
C GLN A 52 -9.89 3.67 -4.62
N LEU A 53 -11.13 4.12 -4.82
CA LEU A 53 -11.46 5.54 -4.91
C LEU A 53 -11.04 6.30 -3.64
N VAL A 54 -11.41 5.77 -2.47
CA VAL A 54 -11.00 6.34 -1.18
C VAL A 54 -9.48 6.26 -1.02
N GLY A 55 -8.86 5.19 -1.52
CA GLY A 55 -7.40 5.02 -1.53
C GLY A 55 -6.66 6.15 -2.24
N LEU A 56 -7.26 6.81 -3.24
CA LEU A 56 -6.65 7.97 -3.91
C LEU A 56 -6.47 9.18 -2.98
N LEU A 57 -7.26 9.28 -1.91
CA LEU A 57 -7.09 10.33 -0.90
C LEU A 57 -5.78 10.21 -0.12
N THR A 58 -5.19 9.02 -0.08
CA THR A 58 -3.91 8.79 0.62
C THR A 58 -2.83 9.77 0.18
N GLN A 59 -2.77 10.11 -1.10
CA GLN A 59 -1.74 11.02 -1.64
C GLN A 59 -1.85 12.42 -1.02
N PHE A 60 -3.07 12.94 -0.89
CA PHE A 60 -3.33 14.23 -0.25
C PHE A 60 -3.05 14.18 1.26
N LEU A 61 -3.46 13.09 1.92
CA LEU A 61 -3.17 12.87 3.35
C LEU A 61 -1.67 12.81 3.63
N VAL A 62 -0.88 12.16 2.76
CA VAL A 62 0.58 12.11 2.89
C VAL A 62 1.19 13.51 2.84
N VAL A 63 0.80 14.34 1.86
CA VAL A 63 1.32 15.71 1.75
C VAL A 63 0.95 16.54 2.98
N LEU A 64 -0.30 16.43 3.44
CA LEU A 64 -0.77 17.11 4.64
C LEU A 64 0.01 16.67 5.89
N LEU A 65 0.08 15.37 6.14
CA LEU A 65 0.78 14.81 7.30
C LEU A 65 2.29 15.05 7.24
N ASN A 66 2.91 15.01 6.06
CA ASN A 66 4.32 15.35 5.89
C ASN A 66 4.60 16.78 6.39
N ARG A 67 3.75 17.73 6.01
CA ARG A 67 3.87 19.11 6.46
C ARG A 67 3.64 19.27 7.97
N LEU A 68 2.67 18.52 8.54
CA LEU A 68 2.30 18.63 9.96
C LEU A 68 3.29 17.90 10.88
N ILE A 69 3.76 16.70 10.49
CA ILE A 69 4.56 15.82 11.37
C ILE A 69 6.05 15.98 11.15
N LEU A 70 6.49 15.97 9.88
CA LEU A 70 7.91 16.08 9.52
C LEU A 70 8.36 17.51 9.32
N GLN A 71 7.41 18.45 9.14
CA GLN A 71 7.66 19.86 8.80
C GLN A 71 8.50 20.03 7.52
N GLU A 72 8.61 18.98 6.72
CA GLU A 72 9.28 19.02 5.42
C GLU A 72 8.35 19.65 4.38
N LYS A 73 8.91 20.55 3.55
CA LYS A 73 8.18 21.09 2.40
C LYS A 73 8.09 20.01 1.32
N PRO A 74 6.91 19.74 0.77
CA PRO A 74 6.80 18.82 -0.35
C PRO A 74 7.60 19.34 -1.54
N PRO A 75 8.15 18.46 -2.38
CA PRO A 75 8.84 18.85 -3.62
C PRO A 75 7.95 19.73 -4.50
N ARG A 76 8.57 20.54 -5.36
CA ARG A 76 7.84 21.41 -6.30
C ARG A 76 6.89 20.58 -7.16
N HIS A 77 5.74 21.14 -7.50
CA HIS A 77 4.72 20.50 -8.34
C HIS A 77 4.08 19.22 -7.80
N THR A 78 4.37 18.80 -6.55
CA THR A 78 3.78 17.58 -5.96
C THR A 78 2.25 17.62 -5.98
N LEU A 79 1.63 18.72 -5.57
CA LEU A 79 0.16 18.84 -5.58
C LEU A 79 -0.40 18.75 -7.00
N THR A 80 0.22 19.39 -7.98
CA THR A 80 -0.19 19.32 -9.38
C THR A 80 -0.09 17.88 -9.90
N ALA A 81 1.00 17.18 -9.60
CA ALA A 81 1.17 15.79 -9.97
C ALA A 81 0.09 14.88 -9.33
N ILE A 82 -0.24 15.10 -8.05
CA ILE A 82 -1.29 14.35 -7.36
C ILE A 82 -2.65 14.61 -8.02
N VAL A 83 -3.01 15.86 -8.27
CA VAL A 83 -4.30 16.20 -8.91
C VAL A 83 -4.40 15.56 -10.29
N LEU A 84 -3.39 15.71 -11.14
CA LEU A 84 -3.39 15.13 -12.48
C LEU A 84 -3.42 13.59 -12.46
N SER A 85 -2.59 12.95 -11.62
CA SER A 85 -2.59 11.49 -11.53
C SER A 85 -3.88 10.94 -10.92
N THR A 86 -4.50 11.65 -9.98
CA THR A 86 -5.82 11.29 -9.42
C THR A 86 -6.91 11.41 -10.48
N SER A 87 -6.90 12.48 -11.29
CA SER A 87 -7.85 12.65 -12.40
C SER A 87 -7.71 11.53 -13.42
N GLY A 88 -6.48 11.17 -13.79
CA GLY A 88 -6.22 10.03 -14.67
C GLY A 88 -6.70 8.70 -14.07
N ALA A 89 -6.45 8.47 -12.78
CA ALA A 89 -6.92 7.29 -12.07
C ALA A 89 -8.47 7.21 -12.02
N LEU A 90 -9.15 8.32 -11.80
CA LEU A 90 -10.61 8.40 -11.85
C LEU A 90 -11.16 8.07 -13.25
N LEU A 91 -10.51 8.56 -14.30
CA LEU A 91 -10.87 8.20 -15.69
C LEU A 91 -10.67 6.71 -15.96
N MET A 92 -9.59 6.10 -15.48
CA MET A 92 -9.37 4.65 -15.60
C MET A 92 -10.48 3.84 -14.91
N MET A 93 -11.01 4.34 -13.80
CA MET A 93 -12.04 3.67 -13.00
C MET A 93 -13.46 4.02 -13.44
N SER A 94 -13.66 5.00 -14.35
CA SER A 94 -14.97 5.57 -14.71
C SER A 94 -15.99 4.55 -15.24
N GLN A 95 -15.53 3.49 -15.93
CA GLN A 95 -16.41 2.43 -16.41
C GLN A 95 -16.97 1.55 -15.30
N GLY A 96 -16.20 1.25 -14.27
CA GLY A 96 -16.72 0.56 -13.09
C GLY A 96 -17.74 1.38 -12.32
N LEU A 97 -17.75 2.71 -12.53
CA LEU A 97 -18.74 3.63 -11.96
C LEU A 97 -19.98 3.80 -12.87
N GLY A 98 -19.83 3.56 -14.19
CA GLY A 98 -20.87 3.87 -15.18
C GLY A 98 -21.84 2.74 -15.51
N THR A 99 -21.42 1.48 -15.44
CA THR A 99 -22.26 0.34 -15.84
C THR A 99 -23.36 -0.03 -14.84
N ASN A 100 -23.22 0.37 -13.57
CA ASN A 100 -24.25 0.20 -12.54
C ASN A 100 -24.50 1.48 -11.73
N GLY A 101 -23.95 2.60 -12.17
CA GLY A 101 -24.14 3.93 -11.61
C GLY A 101 -23.70 4.09 -10.15
N LEU A 102 -23.24 5.29 -9.80
CA LEU A 102 -23.25 5.80 -8.41
C LEU A 102 -24.69 5.84 -7.81
N ALA A 103 -25.69 5.44 -8.58
CA ALA A 103 -27.09 5.31 -8.19
C ALA A 103 -27.41 4.00 -7.45
N LEU A 104 -26.45 3.14 -7.18
CA LEU A 104 -26.63 2.06 -6.23
C LEU A 104 -26.91 2.69 -4.87
N ALA A 105 -28.09 2.43 -4.35
CA ALA A 105 -28.43 2.76 -2.97
C ALA A 105 -27.36 2.15 -2.06
N LEU A 106 -26.45 2.99 -1.56
CA LEU A 106 -25.40 2.57 -0.64
C LEU A 106 -26.06 1.98 0.61
N THR A 107 -25.74 0.76 0.92
CA THR A 107 -26.21 0.10 2.13
C THR A 107 -25.44 0.61 3.36
N ALA A 108 -25.97 0.35 4.55
CA ALA A 108 -25.26 0.66 5.79
C ALA A 108 -23.89 -0.05 5.85
N SER A 109 -23.79 -1.25 5.26
CA SER A 109 -22.53 -1.99 5.11
C SER A 109 -21.53 -1.24 4.24
N ASP A 110 -21.98 -0.63 3.12
CA ASP A 110 -21.09 0.11 2.23
C ASP A 110 -20.52 1.36 2.92
N TRP A 111 -21.34 2.08 3.68
CA TRP A 111 -20.88 3.23 4.47
C TRP A 111 -19.82 2.83 5.50
N LEU A 112 -20.01 1.70 6.17
CA LEU A 112 -19.01 1.15 7.09
C LEU A 112 -17.72 0.78 6.34
N GLY A 113 -17.84 0.10 5.18
CA GLY A 113 -16.70 -0.24 4.33
C GLY A 113 -15.93 0.97 3.81
N ILE A 114 -16.64 2.04 3.40
CA ILE A 114 -16.05 3.31 2.96
C ILE A 114 -15.34 4.01 4.14
N GLY A 115 -15.94 4.03 5.32
CA GLY A 115 -15.32 4.57 6.54
C GLY A 115 -14.03 3.83 6.91
N LEU A 116 -14.04 2.49 6.84
CA LEU A 116 -12.86 1.66 7.04
C LEU A 116 -11.79 1.90 5.97
N ALA A 117 -12.18 2.10 4.70
CA ALA A 117 -11.26 2.44 3.61
C ALA A 117 -10.59 3.81 3.85
N PHE A 118 -11.34 4.79 4.34
CA PHE A 118 -10.77 6.09 4.73
C PHE A 118 -9.78 5.94 5.90
N GLY A 119 -10.14 5.18 6.93
CA GLY A 119 -9.24 4.84 8.02
C GLY A 119 -7.96 4.16 7.52
N SER A 120 -8.08 3.19 6.60
CA SER A 120 -6.94 2.53 5.96
C SER A 120 -6.06 3.50 5.19
N SER A 121 -6.66 4.45 4.46
CA SER A 121 -5.93 5.49 3.71
C SER A 121 -5.16 6.42 4.64
N LEU A 122 -5.75 6.78 5.78
CA LEU A 122 -5.09 7.58 6.82
C LEU A 122 -3.92 6.81 7.45
N PHE A 123 -4.13 5.54 7.83
CA PHE A 123 -3.06 4.70 8.35
C PHE A 123 -1.95 4.44 7.31
N LEU A 124 -2.29 4.33 6.02
CA LEU A 124 -1.29 4.22 4.97
C LEU A 124 -0.46 5.51 4.86
N ALA A 125 -1.10 6.67 4.94
CA ALA A 125 -0.39 7.93 4.93
C ALA A 125 0.53 8.08 6.16
N LEU A 126 0.03 7.75 7.35
CA LEU A 126 0.85 7.70 8.58
C LEU A 126 2.01 6.72 8.45
N TYR A 127 1.76 5.52 7.91
CA TYR A 127 2.81 4.54 7.63
C TYR A 127 3.94 5.14 6.80
N MET A 128 3.63 5.82 5.69
CA MET A 128 4.64 6.42 4.82
C MET A 128 5.46 7.51 5.55
N ILE A 129 4.80 8.33 6.36
CA ILE A 129 5.46 9.34 7.19
C ILE A 129 6.37 8.70 8.25
N LEU A 130 5.88 7.66 8.92
CA LEU A 130 6.65 6.95 9.94
C LEU A 130 7.85 6.21 9.36
N VAL A 131 7.74 5.60 8.17
CA VAL A 131 8.88 5.03 7.45
C VAL A 131 9.96 6.09 7.18
N ARG A 132 9.56 7.30 6.73
CA ARG A 132 10.50 8.41 6.54
C ARG A 132 11.15 8.82 7.86
N ARG A 133 10.38 8.91 8.93
CA ARG A 133 10.88 9.26 10.26
C ARG A 133 11.85 8.22 10.84
N THR A 134 11.62 6.91 10.59
CA THR A 134 12.60 5.87 10.95
C THR A 134 13.91 6.05 10.22
N ALA A 135 13.89 6.53 8.98
CA ALA A 135 15.11 6.86 8.23
C ALA A 135 15.86 8.04 8.85
N GLN A 136 15.16 9.08 9.28
CA GLN A 136 15.76 10.22 9.98
C GLN A 136 16.40 9.81 11.32
N GLN A 137 15.84 8.82 12.00
CA GLN A 137 16.40 8.23 13.21
C GLN A 137 17.48 7.18 12.95
N GLN A 138 17.88 7.01 11.69
CA GLN A 138 18.91 6.05 11.28
C GLN A 138 18.62 4.58 11.63
N ILE A 139 17.35 4.22 11.81
CA ILE A 139 16.95 2.83 12.03
C ILE A 139 17.10 2.07 10.70
N PRO A 140 17.79 0.92 10.63
CA PRO A 140 17.97 0.16 9.39
C PRO A 140 16.64 -0.24 8.73
N GLY A 141 16.57 -0.12 7.39
CA GLY A 141 15.35 -0.44 6.64
C GLY A 141 14.92 -1.90 6.76
N GLU A 142 15.90 -2.80 6.82
CA GLU A 142 15.69 -4.24 7.01
C GLU A 142 15.03 -4.52 8.37
N ALA A 143 15.45 -3.82 9.41
CA ALA A 143 14.85 -3.96 10.74
C ALA A 143 13.40 -3.48 10.74
N VAL A 144 13.09 -2.39 10.03
CA VAL A 144 11.72 -1.87 9.87
C VAL A 144 10.87 -2.88 9.09
N LEU A 145 11.38 -3.43 7.97
CA LEU A 145 10.68 -4.41 7.14
C LEU A 145 10.35 -5.69 7.94
N VAL A 146 11.32 -6.22 8.64
CA VAL A 146 11.13 -7.45 9.43
C VAL A 146 10.16 -7.20 10.57
N PHE A 147 10.31 -6.09 11.29
CA PHE A 147 9.44 -5.75 12.42
C PHE A 147 7.97 -5.63 12.02
N GLN A 148 7.68 -4.87 10.94
CA GLN A 148 6.30 -4.75 10.45
C GLN A 148 5.71 -6.09 10.04
N THR A 149 6.50 -6.93 9.35
CA THR A 149 6.00 -8.21 8.83
C THR A 149 5.74 -9.20 9.96
N VAL A 150 6.60 -9.22 10.97
CA VAL A 150 6.40 -10.05 12.17
C VAL A 150 5.15 -9.61 12.95
N LEU A 151 4.93 -8.30 13.12
CA LEU A 151 3.73 -7.81 13.80
C LEU A 151 2.44 -8.11 13.02
N ILE A 152 2.45 -7.94 11.70
CA ILE A 152 1.32 -8.34 10.85
C ILE A 152 1.08 -9.85 10.98
N GLN A 153 2.13 -10.66 10.95
CA GLN A 153 2.03 -12.12 11.10
C GLN A 153 1.43 -12.52 12.45
N ILE A 154 1.89 -11.92 13.54
CA ILE A 154 1.35 -12.20 14.89
C ILE A 154 -0.11 -11.78 14.96
N SER A 155 -0.47 -10.60 14.44
CA SER A 155 -1.85 -10.10 14.44
C SER A 155 -2.76 -10.97 13.58
N ALA A 156 -2.31 -11.38 12.39
CA ALA A 156 -3.05 -12.28 11.52
C ALA A 156 -3.26 -13.64 12.17
N LEU A 157 -2.23 -14.19 12.83
CA LEU A 157 -2.32 -15.45 13.56
C LEU A 157 -3.33 -15.36 14.72
N ALA A 158 -3.30 -14.27 15.49
CA ALA A 158 -4.23 -14.07 16.59
C ALA A 158 -5.69 -13.99 16.09
N ILE A 159 -5.94 -13.30 14.98
CA ILE A 159 -7.26 -13.20 14.35
C ILE A 159 -7.69 -14.57 13.83
N SER A 160 -6.83 -15.27 13.10
CA SER A 160 -7.11 -16.60 12.54
C SER A 160 -7.48 -17.62 13.61
N LEU A 161 -6.75 -17.64 14.73
CA LEU A 161 -7.06 -18.49 15.88
C LEU A 161 -8.39 -18.11 16.54
N SER A 162 -8.70 -16.79 16.64
CA SER A 162 -9.94 -16.32 17.25
C SER A 162 -11.20 -16.65 16.43
N ILE A 163 -11.05 -16.72 15.10
CA ILE A 163 -12.15 -17.06 14.16
C ILE A 163 -12.28 -18.59 13.98
N GLY A 164 -11.28 -19.37 14.41
CA GLY A 164 -11.29 -20.82 14.26
C GLY A 164 -11.05 -21.29 12.82
N GLU A 165 -10.16 -20.64 12.08
CA GLU A 165 -9.82 -21.03 10.71
C GLU A 165 -9.28 -22.45 10.63
N ASN A 166 -9.68 -23.18 9.59
CA ASN A 166 -9.20 -24.54 9.35
C ASN A 166 -7.80 -24.55 8.73
N TRP A 167 -6.79 -24.70 9.56
CA TRP A 167 -5.38 -24.74 9.14
C TRP A 167 -5.03 -25.99 8.34
N GLY A 168 -5.86 -27.04 8.38
CA GLY A 168 -5.66 -28.25 7.61
C GLY A 168 -5.66 -28.02 6.09
N GLN A 169 -6.29 -26.93 5.63
CA GLN A 169 -6.29 -26.55 4.20
C GLN A 169 -4.89 -26.29 3.63
N TRP A 170 -3.92 -25.91 4.46
CA TRP A 170 -2.53 -25.74 4.01
C TRP A 170 -1.86 -27.05 3.61
N LEU A 171 -2.31 -28.18 4.19
CA LEU A 171 -1.80 -29.52 3.88
C LEU A 171 -2.32 -30.06 2.54
N THR A 172 -3.39 -29.46 2.00
CA THR A 172 -4.00 -29.86 0.72
C THR A 172 -3.46 -29.10 -0.47
N LEU A 173 -2.53 -28.14 -0.24
CA LEU A 173 -1.88 -27.39 -1.33
C LEU A 173 -1.01 -28.31 -2.17
N ASP A 174 -1.20 -28.24 -3.49
CA ASP A 174 -0.37 -28.90 -4.48
C ASP A 174 0.98 -28.18 -4.68
N ARG A 175 1.85 -28.75 -5.51
CA ARG A 175 3.15 -28.14 -5.83
C ARG A 175 3.02 -26.73 -6.43
N THR A 176 2.00 -26.52 -7.27
CA THR A 176 1.74 -25.22 -7.91
C THR A 176 1.34 -24.19 -6.88
N GLY A 177 0.45 -24.55 -5.94
CA GLY A 177 0.04 -23.70 -4.84
C GLY A 177 1.24 -23.26 -3.96
N TRP A 178 2.11 -24.20 -3.63
CA TRP A 178 3.34 -23.89 -2.89
C TRP A 178 4.31 -23.00 -3.67
N ALA A 179 4.46 -23.21 -4.98
CA ALA A 179 5.30 -22.37 -5.84
C ALA A 179 4.75 -20.92 -5.93
N VAL A 180 3.44 -20.76 -6.11
CA VAL A 180 2.77 -19.46 -6.11
C VAL A 180 2.93 -18.76 -4.76
N PHE A 181 2.74 -19.49 -3.66
CA PHE A 181 2.94 -18.94 -2.32
C PHE A 181 4.39 -18.49 -2.09
N ALA A 182 5.38 -19.30 -2.48
CA ALA A 182 6.80 -18.94 -2.39
C ALA A 182 7.13 -17.70 -3.24
N ALA A 183 6.63 -17.65 -4.49
CA ALA A 183 6.78 -16.48 -5.36
C ALA A 183 6.15 -15.22 -4.73
N TYR A 184 4.95 -15.32 -4.17
CA TYR A 184 4.30 -14.22 -3.46
C TYR A 184 5.15 -13.71 -2.28
N VAL A 185 5.67 -14.61 -1.46
CA VAL A 185 6.53 -14.22 -0.32
C VAL A 185 7.79 -13.51 -0.78
N ILE A 186 8.48 -14.04 -1.78
CA ILE A 186 9.75 -13.48 -2.26
C ILE A 186 9.51 -12.15 -2.99
N LEU A 187 8.58 -12.12 -3.95
CA LEU A 187 8.40 -10.95 -4.82
C LEU A 187 7.61 -9.84 -4.14
N VAL A 188 6.55 -10.18 -3.38
CA VAL A 188 5.66 -9.17 -2.79
C VAL A 188 6.05 -8.85 -1.36
N VAL A 189 6.12 -9.87 -0.48
CA VAL A 189 6.34 -9.61 0.95
C VAL A 189 7.75 -9.08 1.20
N ILE A 190 8.77 -9.63 0.57
CA ILE A 190 10.16 -9.19 0.73
C ILE A 190 10.50 -8.10 -0.29
N GLY A 191 10.34 -8.38 -1.57
CA GLY A 191 10.78 -7.52 -2.66
C GLY A 191 10.01 -6.21 -2.72
N ALA A 192 8.71 -6.25 -2.98
CA ALA A 192 7.92 -5.04 -3.17
C ALA A 192 7.85 -4.18 -1.89
N ASN A 193 7.64 -4.79 -0.71
CA ASN A 193 7.63 -4.02 0.54
C ASN A 193 9.02 -3.46 0.89
N GLY A 194 10.09 -4.22 0.65
CA GLY A 194 11.46 -3.75 0.86
C GLY A 194 11.79 -2.56 -0.04
N LEU A 195 11.46 -2.65 -1.33
CA LEU A 195 11.62 -1.56 -2.29
C LEU A 195 10.76 -0.35 -1.94
N GLN A 196 9.52 -0.56 -1.47
CA GLN A 196 8.66 0.53 -1.01
C GLN A 196 9.27 1.27 0.17
N ILE A 197 9.75 0.55 1.19
CA ILE A 197 10.42 1.15 2.34
C ILE A 197 11.67 1.91 1.88
N ALA A 198 12.52 1.30 1.05
CA ALA A 198 13.71 1.95 0.52
C ALA A 198 13.37 3.23 -0.26
N SER A 199 12.38 3.19 -1.14
CA SER A 199 11.93 4.35 -1.91
C SER A 199 11.44 5.49 -1.01
N ILE A 200 10.61 5.20 -0.01
CA ILE A 200 10.12 6.22 0.93
C ILE A 200 11.28 6.83 1.73
N ARG A 201 12.24 6.01 2.13
CA ARG A 201 13.40 6.46 2.92
C ARG A 201 14.33 7.39 2.13
N HIS A 202 14.57 7.09 0.86
CA HIS A 202 15.46 7.86 0.00
C HIS A 202 14.77 9.05 -0.67
N LEU A 203 13.59 8.85 -1.23
CA LEU A 203 12.87 9.85 -2.04
C LEU A 203 11.90 10.72 -1.22
N GLY A 204 11.52 10.25 -0.04
CA GLY A 204 10.52 10.89 0.81
C GLY A 204 9.08 10.45 0.50
N ALA A 205 8.22 10.56 1.51
CA ALA A 205 6.84 10.11 1.45
C ALA A 205 5.98 10.86 0.40
N PRO A 206 6.06 12.20 0.24
CA PRO A 206 5.25 12.93 -0.74
C PRO A 206 5.56 12.55 -2.18
N LEU A 207 6.84 12.33 -2.54
CA LEU A 207 7.22 11.93 -3.89
C LEU A 207 6.72 10.52 -4.19
N VAL A 208 6.95 9.58 -3.28
CA VAL A 208 6.49 8.19 -3.47
C VAL A 208 4.97 8.11 -3.52
N SER A 209 4.25 8.89 -2.70
CA SER A 209 2.78 8.89 -2.73
C SER A 209 2.22 9.44 -4.04
N SER A 210 2.85 10.46 -4.63
CA SER A 210 2.41 11.01 -5.93
C SER A 210 2.55 10.02 -7.09
N LEU A 211 3.40 9.00 -6.93
CA LEU A 211 3.57 7.92 -7.91
C LEU A 211 2.57 6.77 -7.73
N MET A 212 1.68 6.82 -6.73
CA MET A 212 0.71 5.73 -6.50
C MET A 212 -0.26 5.51 -7.66
N GLY A 213 -0.51 6.52 -8.50
CA GLY A 213 -1.27 6.36 -9.75
C GLY A 213 -0.66 5.32 -10.70
N TRP A 214 0.67 5.19 -10.72
CA TRP A 214 1.37 4.16 -11.49
C TRP A 214 0.94 2.74 -11.13
N ARG A 215 0.57 2.49 -9.88
CA ARG A 215 0.08 1.19 -9.44
C ARG A 215 -1.16 0.73 -10.23
N LEU A 216 -2.09 1.66 -10.51
CA LEU A 216 -3.28 1.33 -11.31
C LEU A 216 -2.91 1.01 -12.76
N VAL A 217 -1.98 1.78 -13.35
CA VAL A 217 -1.46 1.50 -14.70
C VAL A 217 -0.82 0.12 -14.75
N SER A 218 0.05 -0.20 -13.79
CA SER A 218 0.73 -1.50 -13.72
C SER A 218 -0.25 -2.66 -13.55
N THR A 219 -1.28 -2.48 -12.69
CA THR A 219 -2.31 -3.50 -12.48
C THR A 219 -3.11 -3.75 -13.75
N LEU A 220 -3.54 -2.68 -14.44
CA LEU A 220 -4.30 -2.79 -15.68
C LEU A 220 -3.44 -3.42 -16.79
N SER A 221 -2.18 -3.00 -16.93
CA SER A 221 -1.25 -3.59 -17.89
C SER A 221 -1.00 -5.07 -17.63
N ALA A 222 -0.84 -5.46 -16.36
CA ALA A 222 -0.68 -6.87 -15.99
C ALA A 222 -1.95 -7.68 -16.29
N GLY A 223 -3.15 -7.13 -16.03
CA GLY A 223 -4.43 -7.76 -16.41
C GLY A 223 -4.52 -8.01 -17.91
N MET A 224 -4.12 -7.01 -18.71
CA MET A 224 -4.11 -7.15 -20.17
C MET A 224 -3.11 -8.23 -20.66
N LEU A 225 -1.90 -8.24 -20.11
CA LEU A 225 -0.82 -9.12 -20.58
C LEU A 225 -0.95 -10.55 -20.06
N LEU A 226 -1.40 -10.74 -18.81
CA LEU A 226 -1.41 -12.04 -18.15
C LEU A 226 -2.79 -12.71 -18.19
N LEU A 227 -3.87 -11.92 -18.11
CA LEU A 227 -5.24 -12.43 -18.05
C LEU A 227 -5.99 -12.25 -19.37
N GLY A 228 -5.39 -11.60 -20.37
CA GLY A 228 -6.03 -11.33 -21.66
C GLY A 228 -7.19 -10.32 -21.56
N GLU A 229 -7.22 -9.53 -20.49
CA GLU A 229 -8.23 -8.48 -20.33
C GLU A 229 -8.06 -7.42 -21.42
N HIS A 230 -9.17 -6.90 -21.95
CA HIS A 230 -9.16 -5.85 -22.95
C HIS A 230 -9.64 -4.53 -22.33
N LEU A 231 -9.06 -3.42 -22.80
CA LEU A 231 -9.58 -2.10 -22.45
C LEU A 231 -11.02 -1.99 -23.00
N THR A 232 -11.95 -1.79 -22.10
CA THR A 232 -13.39 -1.72 -22.42
C THR A 232 -13.81 -0.32 -22.88
N SER A 233 -12.94 0.69 -22.66
CA SER A 233 -13.25 2.08 -22.97
C SER A 233 -12.03 2.89 -23.36
N PRO A 234 -12.18 3.84 -24.32
CA PRO A 234 -11.15 4.81 -24.62
C PRO A 234 -10.79 5.71 -23.43
N TRP A 235 -11.71 5.91 -22.49
CA TRP A 235 -11.45 6.67 -21.26
C TRP A 235 -10.42 6.01 -20.35
N GLN A 236 -10.39 4.67 -20.31
CA GLN A 236 -9.35 3.93 -19.57
C GLN A 236 -7.96 4.16 -20.18
N ALA A 237 -7.86 4.10 -21.51
CA ALA A 237 -6.62 4.38 -22.22
C ALA A 237 -6.15 5.84 -21.99
N LEU A 238 -7.08 6.79 -22.08
CA LEU A 238 -6.79 8.20 -21.82
C LEU A 238 -6.32 8.41 -20.38
N GLY A 239 -6.99 7.83 -19.41
CA GLY A 239 -6.58 7.89 -18.00
C GLY A 239 -5.19 7.32 -17.77
N MET A 240 -4.85 6.19 -18.41
CA MET A 240 -3.52 5.59 -18.37
C MET A 240 -2.46 6.55 -18.93
N VAL A 241 -2.70 7.15 -20.08
CA VAL A 241 -1.78 8.12 -20.70
C VAL A 241 -1.57 9.34 -19.80
N ILE A 242 -2.65 9.87 -19.19
CA ILE A 242 -2.54 11.01 -18.26
C ILE A 242 -1.64 10.64 -17.07
N VAL A 243 -1.84 9.47 -16.44
CA VAL A 243 -1.02 9.04 -15.31
C VAL A 243 0.44 8.89 -15.73
N LEU A 244 0.71 8.21 -16.86
CA LEU A 244 2.07 8.02 -17.37
C LEU A 244 2.77 9.35 -17.67
N ALA A 245 2.10 10.24 -18.40
CA ALA A 245 2.63 11.56 -18.74
C ALA A 245 2.90 12.39 -17.47
N THR A 246 1.98 12.37 -16.52
CA THR A 246 2.13 13.10 -15.25
C THR A 246 3.30 12.59 -14.44
N VAL A 247 3.44 11.28 -14.29
CA VAL A 247 4.55 10.67 -13.54
C VAL A 247 5.88 10.99 -14.20
N THR A 248 5.98 10.84 -15.53
CA THR A 248 7.20 11.14 -16.27
C THR A 248 7.57 12.62 -16.18
N TRP A 249 6.60 13.51 -16.38
CA TRP A 249 6.82 14.95 -16.22
C TRP A 249 7.28 15.30 -14.80
N TYR A 250 6.63 14.74 -13.79
CA TYR A 250 6.95 15.03 -12.41
C TYR A 250 8.36 14.56 -12.04
N LEU A 251 8.75 13.33 -12.42
CA LEU A 251 10.10 12.83 -12.18
C LEU A 251 11.16 13.69 -12.87
N ASN A 252 10.94 14.09 -14.12
CA ASN A 252 11.86 14.97 -14.83
C ASN A 252 11.96 16.36 -14.20
N SER A 253 10.87 16.86 -13.62
CA SER A 253 10.85 18.17 -12.93
C SER A 253 11.64 18.16 -11.61
N GLN A 254 11.87 17.01 -11.01
CA GLN A 254 12.65 16.85 -9.77
C GLN A 254 14.17 16.73 -10.04
N GLN A 255 14.57 16.42 -11.27
CA GLN A 255 15.98 16.31 -11.65
C GLN A 255 16.61 17.64 -12.05
N ARG A 256 15.80 18.67 -12.29
CA ARG A 256 16.21 20.04 -12.60
C ARG A 256 16.19 20.93 -11.36
#